data_0a1a0058e2302c484cc86412a1266978
#
_entry.id   0a1a0058e2302c484cc86412a1266978
#
_cell.length_a   1.000
_cell.length_b   1.000
_cell.length_c   1.000
_cell.angle_alpha   90.00
_cell.angle_beta   90.00
_cell.angle_gamma   90.00
#
_symmetry.space_group_name_H-M   'P 1'
#
loop_
_entity.id
_entity.type
_entity.pdbx_description
1 polymer ?
#
loop_
_entity_poly.entity_id
_entity_poly.type
_entity_poly.pdbx_seq_one_letter_code
_entity_poly.pdbx_strand_id
1 'polypeptide(L)'
;SYESGKVVDSYGGGICQVSTTLYNAVLNAELEVLERHNHTMIVTYVDPSKDAAIAEGLMDLRFANNTDYPIYISGYAYGGELTFTIYGHETRDPNRTVEYVSETTGTTTADGVALYATDQPVGYLSQTQGALQGLTAVLWKYVTENGETTKEQVNSSTYQATPVCYDVGVNTDNPTVAAAIQSAIANNDLDQVQ
;
A
#
# COMPACT_ATOMS: atom_id res chain seq x y z
N SER A 1 2.40 6.24 -7.59
CA SER A 1 1.90 5.04 -8.29
C SER A 1 2.91 3.93 -8.27
N TYR A 2 2.44 2.71 -8.50
CA TYR A 2 3.28 1.54 -8.72
C TYR A 2 3.13 1.11 -10.18
N GLU A 3 4.24 1.09 -10.91
CA GLU A 3 4.26 0.59 -12.30
C GLU A 3 5.37 -0.44 -12.44
N SER A 4 5.03 -1.64 -12.91
CA SER A 4 5.98 -2.74 -13.15
C SER A 4 6.92 -3.06 -11.96
N GLY A 5 6.42 -2.95 -10.72
CA GLY A 5 7.22 -3.21 -9.51
C GLY A 5 8.05 -2.03 -9.00
N LYS A 6 7.93 -0.84 -9.61
CA LYS A 6 8.57 0.40 -9.16
C LYS A 6 7.57 1.39 -8.58
N VAL A 7 8.05 2.22 -7.65
CA VAL A 7 7.35 3.43 -7.22
C VAL A 7 7.65 4.54 -8.22
N VAL A 8 6.64 5.08 -8.88
CA VAL A 8 6.76 6.18 -9.83
C VAL A 8 5.88 7.36 -9.44
N ASP A 9 6.34 8.56 -9.71
CA ASP A 9 5.52 9.75 -9.58
C ASP A 9 4.44 9.75 -10.65
N SER A 10 3.18 9.86 -10.24
CA SER A 10 2.07 9.92 -11.19
C SER A 10 0.95 10.84 -10.70
N TYR A 11 0.11 11.26 -11.64
CA TYR A 11 -1.17 11.90 -11.32
C TYR A 11 -1.99 10.94 -10.45
N GLY A 12 -2.47 11.43 -9.30
CA GLY A 12 -3.22 10.61 -8.34
C GLY A 12 -2.37 9.90 -7.28
N GLY A 13 -1.05 10.19 -7.16
CA GLY A 13 -0.16 9.61 -6.15
C GLY A 13 -0.64 9.71 -4.69
N GLY A 14 -1.54 10.66 -4.38
CA GLY A 14 -2.17 10.80 -3.07
C GLY A 14 -3.52 10.11 -2.89
N ILE A 15 -4.08 9.51 -3.94
CA ILE A 15 -5.47 9.01 -3.90
C ILE A 15 -5.63 7.84 -2.91
N CYS A 16 -4.64 6.95 -2.82
CA CYS A 16 -4.63 5.86 -1.84
C CYS A 16 -4.41 6.34 -0.41
N GLN A 17 -3.78 7.51 -0.19
CA GLN A 17 -3.74 8.12 1.15
C GLN A 17 -5.11 8.63 1.56
N VAL A 18 -5.90 9.13 0.61
CA VAL A 18 -7.30 9.55 0.86
C VAL A 18 -8.15 8.34 1.27
N SER A 19 -8.13 7.27 0.49
CA SER A 19 -8.89 6.05 0.82
C SER A 19 -8.43 5.41 2.12
N THR A 20 -7.12 5.37 2.38
CA THR A 20 -6.56 4.83 3.63
C THR A 20 -6.98 5.67 4.85
N THR A 21 -6.94 7.01 4.75
CA THR A 21 -7.36 7.88 5.85
C THR A 21 -8.86 7.73 6.13
N LEU A 22 -9.67 7.66 5.06
CA LEU A 22 -11.11 7.41 5.19
C LEU A 22 -11.38 6.02 5.79
N TYR A 23 -10.67 4.98 5.35
CA TYR A 23 -10.79 3.63 5.90
C TYR A 23 -10.55 3.58 7.41
N ASN A 24 -9.53 4.26 7.91
CA ASN A 24 -9.26 4.33 9.35
C ASN A 24 -10.35 5.12 10.11
N ALA A 25 -10.93 6.16 9.50
CA ALA A 25 -12.09 6.85 10.09
C ALA A 25 -13.33 5.92 10.13
N VAL A 26 -13.56 5.14 9.10
CA VAL A 26 -14.63 4.12 9.02
C VAL A 26 -14.47 3.05 10.09
N LEU A 27 -13.24 2.53 10.29
CA LEU A 27 -12.93 1.58 11.36
C LEU A 27 -13.22 2.19 12.74
N ASN A 28 -12.75 3.40 13.01
CA ASN A 28 -12.96 4.07 14.29
C ASN A 28 -14.44 4.38 14.57
N ALA A 29 -15.22 4.62 13.53
CA ALA A 29 -16.68 4.76 13.61
C ALA A 29 -17.39 3.40 13.70
N GLU A 30 -16.67 2.29 13.56
CA GLU A 30 -17.20 0.92 13.55
C GLU A 30 -18.28 0.69 12.47
N LEU A 31 -18.16 1.36 11.33
CA LEU A 31 -19.03 1.13 10.18
C LEU A 31 -18.66 -0.18 9.47
N GLU A 32 -19.62 -0.79 8.81
CA GLU A 32 -19.43 -2.04 8.08
C GLU A 32 -18.57 -1.83 6.84
N VAL A 33 -17.41 -2.47 6.76
CA VAL A 33 -16.54 -2.47 5.57
C VAL A 33 -16.96 -3.60 4.64
N LEU A 34 -17.40 -3.24 3.43
CA LEU A 34 -17.88 -4.19 2.42
C LEU A 34 -16.78 -4.63 1.46
N GLU A 35 -15.82 -3.73 1.16
CA GLU A 35 -14.71 -3.99 0.26
C GLU A 35 -13.50 -3.18 0.69
N ARG A 36 -12.35 -3.82 0.78
CA ARG A 36 -11.06 -3.19 1.05
C ARG A 36 -9.93 -4.04 0.47
N HIS A 37 -8.98 -3.41 -0.18
CA HIS A 37 -7.76 -4.03 -0.70
C HIS A 37 -6.54 -3.41 -0.04
N ASN A 38 -5.51 -4.23 0.29
CA ASN A 38 -4.21 -3.69 0.67
C ASN A 38 -3.37 -3.37 -0.57
N HIS A 39 -2.37 -2.51 -0.41
CA HIS A 39 -1.38 -2.28 -1.46
C HIS A 39 -0.59 -3.54 -1.78
N THR A 40 -0.08 -3.65 -3.00
CA THR A 40 0.79 -4.76 -3.41
C THR A 40 2.11 -4.76 -2.62
N MET A 41 2.67 -3.59 -2.36
CA MET A 41 3.88 -3.41 -1.54
C MET A 41 3.55 -2.64 -0.27
N ILE A 42 4.36 -2.82 0.77
CA ILE A 42 4.17 -2.12 2.04
C ILE A 42 4.23 -0.59 1.83
N VAL A 43 3.32 0.12 2.44
CA VAL A 43 3.35 1.59 2.53
C VAL A 43 3.85 2.01 3.91
N THR A 44 4.44 3.21 4.00
CA THR A 44 5.12 3.69 5.20
C THR A 44 4.31 4.69 6.02
N TYR A 45 3.17 5.15 5.52
CA TYR A 45 2.36 6.18 6.16
C TYR A 45 1.26 5.63 7.08
N VAL A 46 1.12 4.32 7.16
CA VAL A 46 0.16 3.64 8.03
C VAL A 46 0.71 2.25 8.39
N ASP A 47 0.28 1.69 9.52
CA ASP A 47 0.64 0.31 9.89
C ASP A 47 0.09 -0.71 8.88
N PRO A 48 0.74 -1.87 8.71
CA PRO A 48 0.23 -2.95 7.88
C PRO A 48 -1.22 -3.31 8.20
N SER A 49 -1.99 -3.67 7.19
CA SER A 49 -3.43 -3.99 7.28
C SER A 49 -4.36 -2.83 7.66
N LYS A 50 -3.82 -1.63 7.88
CA LYS A 50 -4.60 -0.39 8.05
C LYS A 50 -4.68 0.46 6.78
N ASP A 51 -4.05 0.04 5.69
CA ASP A 51 -4.12 0.69 4.37
C ASP A 51 -5.36 0.26 3.58
N ALA A 52 -5.77 1.10 2.64
CA ALA A 52 -6.81 0.80 1.67
C ALA A 52 -6.39 1.33 0.30
N ALA A 53 -5.99 0.43 -0.59
CA ALA A 53 -5.63 0.74 -1.95
C ALA A 53 -6.88 0.83 -2.83
N ILE A 54 -6.88 1.79 -3.75
CA ILE A 54 -7.92 1.90 -4.78
C ILE A 54 -7.26 2.02 -6.17
N ALA A 55 -7.90 1.39 -7.16
CA ALA A 55 -7.50 1.47 -8.56
C ALA A 55 -8.74 1.34 -9.43
N GLU A 56 -8.91 2.23 -10.39
CA GLU A 56 -10.10 2.29 -11.23
C GLU A 56 -10.42 0.93 -11.89
N GLY A 57 -11.63 0.43 -11.66
CA GLY A 57 -12.12 -0.83 -12.20
C GLY A 57 -11.50 -2.11 -11.63
N LEU A 58 -10.59 -2.02 -10.64
CA LEU A 58 -9.88 -3.17 -10.07
C LEU A 58 -10.03 -3.29 -8.55
N MET A 59 -9.91 -2.18 -7.82
CA MET A 59 -9.94 -2.17 -6.35
C MET A 59 -10.72 -0.96 -5.87
N ASP A 60 -11.57 -1.15 -4.87
CA ASP A 60 -12.38 -0.08 -4.28
C ASP A 60 -12.36 -0.15 -2.75
N LEU A 61 -12.72 0.94 -2.12
CA LEU A 61 -13.07 1.01 -0.71
C LEU A 61 -14.57 1.23 -0.59
N ARG A 62 -15.29 0.23 -0.12
CA ARG A 62 -16.73 0.27 0.06
C ARG A 62 -17.10 -0.02 1.49
N PHE A 63 -18.00 0.76 2.04
CA PHE A 63 -18.52 0.57 3.38
C PHE A 63 -20.00 0.98 3.44
N ALA A 64 -20.67 0.52 4.47
CA ALA A 64 -22.07 0.83 4.71
C ALA A 64 -22.25 1.51 6.07
N ASN A 65 -23.19 2.42 6.14
CA ASN A 65 -23.73 2.88 7.41
C ASN A 65 -24.67 1.81 7.97
N ASN A 66 -24.17 1.01 8.88
CA ASN A 66 -24.90 -0.06 9.57
C ASN A 66 -25.58 0.44 10.87
N THR A 67 -25.66 1.75 11.06
CA THR A 67 -26.36 2.37 12.20
C THR A 67 -27.78 2.77 11.81
N ASP A 68 -28.66 2.95 12.79
CA ASP A 68 -30.05 3.41 12.57
C ASP A 68 -30.16 4.92 12.27
N TYR A 69 -29.02 5.65 12.30
CA TYR A 69 -28.98 7.11 12.18
C TYR A 69 -28.15 7.55 10.98
N PRO A 70 -28.45 8.70 10.38
CA PRO A 70 -27.59 9.25 9.35
C PRO A 70 -26.22 9.62 9.89
N ILE A 71 -25.18 9.47 9.03
CA ILE A 71 -23.84 9.93 9.30
C ILE A 71 -23.48 11.08 8.36
N TYR A 72 -22.55 11.94 8.81
CA TYR A 72 -21.94 12.97 8.00
C TYR A 72 -20.42 12.78 7.98
N ILE A 73 -19.83 12.69 6.79
CA ILE A 73 -18.41 12.53 6.58
C ILE A 73 -17.83 13.86 6.14
N SER A 74 -16.89 14.39 6.92
CA SER A 74 -16.15 15.62 6.60
C SER A 74 -14.70 15.26 6.29
N GLY A 75 -14.21 15.67 5.11
CA GLY A 75 -12.81 15.57 4.71
C GLY A 75 -12.18 16.96 4.65
N TYR A 76 -10.97 17.12 5.16
CA TYR A 76 -10.21 18.35 5.16
C TYR A 76 -8.73 18.09 4.89
N ALA A 77 -8.16 18.84 3.93
CA ALA A 77 -6.75 18.76 3.60
C ALA A 77 -6.12 20.16 3.66
N TYR A 78 -5.06 20.31 4.46
CA TYR A 78 -4.32 21.55 4.59
C TYR A 78 -2.88 21.28 5.04
N GLY A 79 -1.93 22.03 4.47
CA GLY A 79 -0.52 21.96 4.92
C GLY A 79 0.13 20.59 4.76
N GLY A 80 -0.36 19.73 3.83
CA GLY A 80 0.14 18.37 3.65
C GLY A 80 -0.50 17.33 4.56
N GLU A 81 -1.46 17.73 5.40
CA GLU A 81 -2.21 16.84 6.26
C GLU A 81 -3.63 16.61 5.71
N LEU A 82 -4.11 15.38 5.85
CA LEU A 82 -5.47 14.98 5.49
C LEU A 82 -6.18 14.41 6.72
N THR A 83 -7.39 14.91 6.98
CA THR A 83 -8.22 14.48 8.09
C THR A 83 -9.62 14.11 7.59
N PHE A 84 -10.12 12.97 8.04
CA PHE A 84 -11.54 12.63 7.94
C PHE A 84 -12.18 12.56 9.33
N THR A 85 -13.38 13.14 9.43
CA THR A 85 -14.20 13.06 10.63
C THR A 85 -15.57 12.53 10.25
N ILE A 86 -16.03 11.50 10.96
CA ILE A 86 -17.37 10.94 10.82
C ILE A 86 -18.20 11.36 12.02
N TYR A 87 -19.26 12.09 11.75
CA TYR A 87 -20.24 12.53 12.73
C TYR A 87 -21.49 11.64 12.63
N GLY A 88 -22.02 11.23 13.77
CA GLY A 88 -23.21 10.41 13.86
C GLY A 88 -23.85 10.50 15.22
N HIS A 89 -24.87 9.68 15.46
CA HIS A 89 -25.48 9.53 16.77
C HIS A 89 -24.76 8.42 17.55
N GLU A 90 -24.14 8.77 18.69
CA GLU A 90 -23.45 7.79 19.51
C GLU A 90 -24.47 6.95 20.31
N THR A 91 -24.45 5.64 20.08
CA THR A 91 -25.33 4.67 20.73
C THR A 91 -24.59 3.65 21.58
N ARG A 92 -23.24 3.67 21.56
CA ARG A 92 -22.39 2.74 22.31
C ARG A 92 -22.25 3.18 23.76
N ASP A 93 -21.99 2.22 24.64
CA ASP A 93 -21.72 2.51 26.05
C ASP A 93 -20.47 3.42 26.16
N PRO A 94 -20.53 4.52 26.96
CA PRO A 94 -19.40 5.44 27.11
C PRO A 94 -18.16 4.81 27.77
N ASN A 95 -18.31 3.67 28.45
CA ASN A 95 -17.20 2.93 29.04
C ASN A 95 -16.62 1.86 28.10
N ARG A 96 -17.21 1.68 26.94
CA ARG A 96 -16.71 0.78 25.91
C ARG A 96 -15.53 1.42 25.16
N THR A 97 -14.44 0.68 25.04
CA THR A 97 -13.26 1.12 24.28
C THR A 97 -12.99 0.16 23.14
N VAL A 98 -12.51 0.70 22.01
CA VAL A 98 -12.14 -0.06 20.83
C VAL A 98 -10.73 0.31 20.43
N GLU A 99 -9.91 -0.71 20.14
CA GLU A 99 -8.55 -0.55 19.68
C GLU A 99 -8.32 -1.43 18.44
N TYR A 100 -7.63 -0.88 17.44
CA TYR A 100 -7.21 -1.61 16.24
C TYR A 100 -5.70 -1.81 16.25
N VAL A 101 -5.26 -3.07 16.33
CA VAL A 101 -3.85 -3.46 16.43
C VAL A 101 -3.44 -4.24 15.19
N SER A 102 -2.41 -3.73 14.50
CA SER A 102 -1.75 -4.44 13.41
C SER A 102 -0.72 -5.41 13.98
N GLU A 103 -0.76 -6.66 13.53
CA GLU A 103 0.18 -7.71 13.90
C GLU A 103 0.85 -8.26 12.64
N THR A 104 2.18 -8.13 12.53
CA THR A 104 2.95 -8.78 11.47
C THR A 104 3.10 -10.26 11.79
N THR A 105 2.64 -11.13 10.89
CA THR A 105 2.62 -12.57 11.09
C THR A 105 3.73 -13.31 10.34
N GLY A 106 4.38 -12.66 9.38
CA GLY A 106 5.50 -13.21 8.63
C GLY A 106 6.18 -12.15 7.78
N THR A 107 7.40 -12.44 7.35
CA THR A 107 8.19 -11.58 6.46
C THR A 107 8.80 -12.39 5.34
N THR A 108 8.98 -11.77 4.17
CA THR A 108 9.65 -12.34 3.00
C THR A 108 10.65 -11.36 2.43
N THR A 109 11.66 -11.86 1.75
CA THR A 109 12.64 -11.07 0.99
C THR A 109 12.59 -11.48 -0.48
N ALA A 110 12.93 -10.57 -1.37
CA ALA A 110 13.19 -10.89 -2.77
C ALA A 110 14.70 -10.87 -3.00
N ASP A 111 15.22 -11.95 -3.56
CA ASP A 111 16.63 -12.06 -3.90
C ASP A 111 16.91 -11.46 -5.29
N GLY A 112 18.18 -11.13 -5.54
CA GLY A 112 18.64 -10.64 -6.83
C GLY A 112 18.33 -9.16 -7.07
N VAL A 113 18.24 -8.80 -8.35
CA VAL A 113 17.95 -7.46 -8.84
C VAL A 113 16.87 -7.48 -9.90
N ALA A 114 16.23 -6.34 -10.14
CA ALA A 114 15.35 -6.11 -11.28
C ALA A 114 15.94 -5.01 -12.15
N LEU A 115 16.08 -5.28 -13.46
CA LEU A 115 16.64 -4.35 -14.42
C LEU A 115 15.53 -3.82 -15.33
N TYR A 116 15.51 -2.49 -15.53
CA TYR A 116 14.50 -1.81 -16.33
C TYR A 116 15.18 -0.96 -17.41
N ALA A 117 14.71 -1.11 -18.64
CA ALA A 117 15.20 -0.34 -19.77
C ALA A 117 14.80 1.14 -19.66
N THR A 118 15.72 2.05 -19.99
CA THR A 118 15.43 3.48 -20.15
C THR A 118 16.04 3.99 -21.47
N ASP A 119 15.53 5.12 -21.97
CA ASP A 119 16.03 5.78 -23.19
C ASP A 119 17.41 6.47 -23.00
N GLN A 120 18.07 6.24 -21.87
CA GLN A 120 19.41 6.74 -21.61
C GLN A 120 20.44 6.01 -22.49
N PRO A 121 21.60 6.65 -22.79
CA PRO A 121 22.68 5.99 -23.52
C PRO A 121 23.15 4.71 -22.83
N VAL A 122 23.64 3.76 -23.63
CA VAL A 122 24.33 2.56 -23.15
C VAL A 122 25.49 2.96 -22.21
N GLY A 123 25.63 2.22 -21.11
CA GLY A 123 26.56 2.54 -19.98
C GLY A 123 25.88 3.34 -18.87
N TYR A 124 24.66 3.82 -19.07
CA TYR A 124 23.88 4.37 -17.96
C TYR A 124 23.35 3.24 -17.08
N LEU A 125 23.66 3.29 -15.79
CA LEU A 125 23.18 2.38 -14.76
C LEU A 125 22.89 3.19 -13.49
N SER A 126 21.66 3.14 -13.02
CA SER A 126 21.26 3.87 -11.82
C SER A 126 20.35 3.02 -10.94
N GLN A 127 20.69 2.86 -9.67
CA GLN A 127 19.81 2.26 -8.70
C GLN A 127 18.64 3.21 -8.41
N THR A 128 17.43 2.79 -8.73
CA THR A 128 16.22 3.60 -8.56
C THR A 128 15.40 3.21 -7.33
N GLN A 129 15.57 1.98 -6.85
CA GLN A 129 14.86 1.49 -5.65
C GLN A 129 15.74 0.50 -4.89
N GLY A 130 15.75 0.61 -3.56
CA GLY A 130 16.29 -0.43 -2.68
C GLY A 130 15.37 -1.65 -2.59
N ALA A 131 15.87 -2.77 -2.08
CA ALA A 131 15.03 -3.91 -1.79
C ALA A 131 13.96 -3.54 -0.76
N LEU A 132 12.71 -3.96 -0.99
CA LEU A 132 11.61 -3.84 -0.03
C LEU A 132 11.28 -5.22 0.52
N GLN A 133 11.16 -5.29 1.84
CA GLN A 133 10.71 -6.51 2.51
C GLN A 133 9.20 -6.69 2.28
N GLY A 134 8.81 -7.90 1.90
CA GLY A 134 7.42 -8.32 1.93
C GLY A 134 7.02 -8.79 3.32
N LEU A 135 5.74 -8.71 3.61
CA LEU A 135 5.21 -9.20 4.88
C LEU A 135 3.75 -9.64 4.77
N THR A 136 3.34 -10.46 5.73
CA THR A 136 1.94 -10.74 6.02
C THR A 136 1.56 -10.11 7.33
N ALA A 137 0.35 -9.56 7.41
CA ALA A 137 -0.17 -8.92 8.61
C ALA A 137 -1.65 -9.20 8.80
N VAL A 138 -2.09 -9.11 10.04
CA VAL A 138 -3.48 -9.21 10.45
C VAL A 138 -3.85 -7.96 11.24
N LEU A 139 -5.02 -7.39 10.96
CA LEU A 139 -5.60 -6.34 11.77
C LEU A 139 -6.58 -6.94 12.77
N TRP A 140 -6.34 -6.69 14.04
CA TRP A 140 -7.19 -7.11 15.14
C TRP A 140 -7.98 -5.95 15.71
N LYS A 141 -9.24 -6.19 16.01
CA LYS A 141 -10.10 -5.29 16.78
C LYS A 141 -10.23 -5.85 18.20
N TYR A 142 -9.88 -5.05 19.17
CA TYR A 142 -10.11 -5.32 20.58
C TYR A 142 -11.24 -4.44 21.09
N VAL A 143 -12.24 -5.04 21.67
CA VAL A 143 -13.37 -4.33 22.31
C VAL A 143 -13.36 -4.67 23.77
N THR A 144 -13.21 -3.65 24.62
CA THR A 144 -13.34 -3.79 26.07
C THR A 144 -14.64 -3.16 26.54
N GLU A 145 -15.47 -3.94 27.18
CA GLU A 145 -16.77 -3.54 27.72
C GLU A 145 -17.00 -4.28 29.04
N ASN A 146 -17.47 -3.58 30.06
CA ASN A 146 -17.72 -4.14 31.40
C ASN A 146 -16.53 -4.91 32.01
N GLY A 147 -15.30 -4.53 31.65
CA GLY A 147 -14.07 -5.17 32.13
C GLY A 147 -13.68 -6.45 31.38
N GLU A 148 -14.45 -6.86 30.38
CA GLU A 148 -14.13 -7.98 29.50
C GLU A 148 -13.62 -7.47 28.15
N THR A 149 -12.55 -8.10 27.64
CA THR A 149 -11.98 -7.77 26.32
C THR A 149 -12.20 -8.91 25.34
N THR A 150 -12.83 -8.60 24.23
CA THR A 150 -12.97 -9.51 23.08
C THR A 150 -11.97 -9.14 21.99
N LYS A 151 -11.53 -10.13 21.21
CA LYS A 151 -10.60 -9.97 20.09
C LYS A 151 -11.24 -10.53 18.82
N GLU A 152 -11.27 -9.74 17.77
CA GLU A 152 -11.84 -10.11 16.47
C GLU A 152 -10.83 -9.79 15.35
N GLN A 153 -10.73 -10.67 14.35
CA GLN A 153 -9.94 -10.39 13.16
C GLN A 153 -10.75 -9.53 12.19
N VAL A 154 -10.23 -8.34 11.85
CA VAL A 154 -10.86 -7.42 10.91
C VAL A 154 -10.51 -7.80 9.48
N ASN A 155 -9.22 -7.98 9.20
CA ASN A 155 -8.70 -8.36 7.88
C ASN A 155 -7.33 -9.02 7.99
N SER A 156 -6.83 -9.51 6.86
CA SER A 156 -5.45 -9.92 6.66
C SER A 156 -4.91 -9.30 5.37
N SER A 157 -3.60 -9.10 5.30
CA SER A 157 -2.92 -8.48 4.17
C SER A 157 -1.62 -9.21 3.86
N THR A 158 -1.29 -9.26 2.56
CA THR A 158 -0.01 -9.78 2.08
C THR A 158 0.64 -8.71 1.20
N TYR A 159 1.85 -8.30 1.56
CA TYR A 159 2.65 -7.35 0.82
C TYR A 159 3.83 -8.06 0.19
N GLN A 160 4.05 -7.81 -1.10
CA GLN A 160 5.10 -8.46 -1.87
C GLN A 160 6.47 -7.85 -1.55
N ALA A 161 7.49 -8.71 -1.46
CA ALA A 161 8.87 -8.29 -1.47
C ALA A 161 9.28 -7.86 -2.88
N THR A 162 10.14 -6.85 -2.99
CA THR A 162 10.75 -6.46 -4.26
C THR A 162 12.27 -6.44 -4.14
N PRO A 163 13.00 -6.87 -5.17
CA PRO A 163 14.46 -6.80 -5.18
C PRO A 163 14.94 -5.35 -5.36
N VAL A 164 16.25 -5.17 -5.32
CA VAL A 164 16.86 -3.90 -5.73
C VAL A 164 16.58 -3.64 -7.21
N CYS A 165 16.16 -2.43 -7.57
CA CYS A 165 15.82 -2.05 -8.94
C CYS A 165 16.86 -1.10 -9.52
N TYR A 166 17.25 -1.36 -10.78
CA TYR A 166 18.15 -0.51 -11.55
C TYR A 166 17.52 -0.11 -12.87
N ASP A 167 17.76 1.14 -13.26
CA ASP A 167 17.52 1.63 -14.62
C ASP A 167 18.77 1.46 -15.45
N VAL A 168 18.61 0.86 -16.64
CA VAL A 168 19.66 0.52 -17.60
C VAL A 168 19.42 1.26 -18.89
N GLY A 169 20.40 2.04 -19.35
CA GLY A 169 20.34 2.74 -20.65
C GLY A 169 20.42 1.77 -21.81
N VAL A 170 19.46 1.88 -22.76
CA VAL A 170 19.40 1.00 -23.93
C VAL A 170 19.62 1.74 -25.25
N ASN A 171 19.81 3.06 -25.23
CA ASN A 171 19.93 3.86 -26.45
C ASN A 171 21.31 3.65 -27.08
N THR A 172 21.35 2.97 -28.23
CA THR A 172 22.55 2.69 -29.02
C THR A 172 22.20 2.39 -30.48
N ASP A 173 23.02 2.84 -31.42
CA ASP A 173 22.92 2.49 -32.84
C ASP A 173 23.56 1.13 -33.17
N ASN A 174 24.21 0.48 -32.23
CA ASN A 174 24.87 -0.82 -32.45
C ASN A 174 23.89 -1.97 -32.12
N PRO A 175 23.42 -2.73 -33.15
CA PRO A 175 22.42 -3.77 -32.94
C PRO A 175 22.92 -4.94 -32.07
N THR A 176 24.22 -5.23 -32.11
CA THR A 176 24.79 -6.30 -31.25
C THR A 176 24.79 -5.91 -29.80
N VAL A 177 25.13 -4.67 -29.49
CA VAL A 177 25.11 -4.12 -28.12
C VAL A 177 23.67 -4.04 -27.62
N ALA A 178 22.75 -3.56 -28.48
CA ALA A 178 21.31 -3.51 -28.13
C ALA A 178 20.78 -4.88 -27.73
N ALA A 179 21.06 -5.91 -28.53
CA ALA A 179 20.62 -7.27 -28.25
C ALA A 179 21.24 -7.84 -26.95
N ALA A 180 22.52 -7.57 -26.69
CA ALA A 180 23.17 -8.02 -25.46
C ALA A 180 22.54 -7.38 -24.21
N ILE A 181 22.29 -6.06 -24.23
CA ILE A 181 21.68 -5.35 -23.11
C ILE A 181 20.22 -5.81 -22.90
N GLN A 182 19.45 -5.98 -23.95
CA GLN A 182 18.08 -6.52 -23.82
C GLN A 182 18.07 -7.92 -23.20
N SER A 183 19.05 -8.77 -23.58
CA SER A 183 19.20 -10.10 -22.98
C SER A 183 19.56 -10.01 -21.50
N ALA A 184 20.48 -9.14 -21.13
CA ALA A 184 20.87 -8.91 -19.74
C ALA A 184 19.69 -8.41 -18.89
N ILE A 185 18.91 -7.47 -19.40
CA ILE A 185 17.71 -6.95 -18.73
C ILE A 185 16.67 -8.08 -18.57
N ALA A 186 16.41 -8.87 -19.62
CA ALA A 186 15.44 -9.95 -19.57
C ALA A 186 15.81 -11.04 -18.55
N ASN A 187 17.10 -11.22 -18.27
CA ASN A 187 17.63 -12.18 -17.30
C ASN A 187 17.95 -11.57 -15.94
N ASN A 188 17.74 -10.26 -15.76
CA ASN A 188 18.18 -9.52 -14.58
C ASN A 188 19.67 -9.70 -14.25
N ASP A 189 20.50 -9.77 -15.28
CA ASP A 189 21.95 -9.99 -15.17
C ASP A 189 22.68 -8.64 -15.05
N LEU A 190 22.89 -8.23 -13.80
CA LEU A 190 23.55 -6.96 -13.49
C LEU A 190 25.01 -6.91 -13.93
N ASP A 191 25.72 -8.04 -13.93
CA ASP A 191 27.14 -8.09 -14.30
C ASP A 191 27.34 -7.84 -15.80
N GLN A 192 26.37 -8.17 -16.62
CA GLN A 192 26.40 -7.91 -18.07
C GLN A 192 26.09 -6.46 -18.46
N VAL A 193 25.54 -5.66 -17.56
CA VAL A 193 25.21 -4.25 -17.85
C VAL A 193 26.15 -3.26 -17.16
N GLN A 194 27.08 -3.74 -16.35
CA GLN A 194 28.20 -2.98 -15.77
C GLN A 194 29.37 -2.92 -16.73
#